data_30ba04becb27792618f1e25c659d4d36
#
_entry.id   30ba04becb27792618f1e25c659d4d36
#
_cell.length_a   1.000
_cell.length_b   1.000
_cell.length_c   1.000
_cell.angle_alpha   90.00
_cell.angle_beta   90.00
_cell.angle_gamma   90.00
#
_symmetry.space_group_name_H-M   'P 1'
#
loop_
_entity.id
_entity.type
_entity.pdbx_description
1 polymer ?
#
loop_
_entity_poly.entity_id
_entity_poly.type
_entity_poly.pdbx_seq_one_letter_code
_entity_poly.pdbx_strand_id
1 'polypeptide(L)'
;SLQACVIPPPKRSTCANYARVVNNILQGLTNMQLWLRIPLEKSESMDEDHDKSETVDSWEWWNSFRLLCEHSSQLYVALDILSSLPSMNSLGRWFGEPVRAAILQTDAFLTNARGYPCLSKRHQTLLTGFFNHSVQVIISGRSNHNVSQVSEGVLSRDENHTEDTPTQHALSPYLDYMAYLYQRMDPLPEQERFEINYRDFLQSPLQPLMDNLEAQTYETFEKDTVKYTQYQRAIAKALVDKVSDDEVSTTRTVLMVVGAGRGPLVRASLQAAEETGRMLKVYAVEKNPNAVITLHSLIKLEGWESMVTIISSDMRCWDAPEKADILVSELLGSFGDNELSPECLDGAQRFLKPDGISIPSSYTSFIQPVTASKLHNDIKAHKDIAHFETAYVVKLHRVARLAPPQEVFSFAHPNFSPKATNQRYTKLQFELPQDTGSCLVHGFAGYFDAVLYKDVHLGIEPNTCTPNMFSWFPIFFPLRKPIYVPSESPIEVHFWRCCGATKVWYEWALVAPSPSPIHNSNGRSYWVGL
;
A
#
# COMPACT_ATOMS: atom_id res chain seq x y z
N SER A 1 29.20 -9.01 -16.19
CA SER A 1 29.70 -8.97 -14.80
C SER A 1 28.76 -9.74 -13.91
N LEU A 2 29.30 -10.57 -12.99
CA LEU A 2 28.52 -11.32 -12.03
C LEU A 2 27.86 -10.33 -11.03
N GLN A 3 26.53 -10.30 -10.97
CA GLN A 3 25.79 -9.36 -10.11
C GLN A 3 25.31 -9.99 -8.81
N ALA A 4 25.22 -11.32 -8.74
CA ALA A 4 24.76 -12.05 -7.57
C ALA A 4 25.44 -13.40 -7.44
N CYS A 5 25.54 -13.87 -6.20
CA CYS A 5 26.03 -15.21 -5.85
C CYS A 5 25.09 -15.87 -4.85
N VAL A 6 24.63 -17.08 -5.16
CA VAL A 6 23.85 -17.90 -4.20
C VAL A 6 24.84 -18.60 -3.29
N ILE A 7 24.66 -18.42 -1.98
CA ILE A 7 25.51 -19.01 -0.95
C ILE A 7 24.74 -20.10 -0.15
N PRO A 8 25.44 -21.13 0.35
CA PRO A 8 24.80 -22.25 1.04
C PRO A 8 23.96 -21.83 2.27
N PRO A 9 23.00 -22.67 2.69
CA PRO A 9 22.23 -22.41 3.89
C PRO A 9 23.11 -22.47 5.14
N PRO A 10 22.80 -21.70 6.21
CA PRO A 10 23.51 -21.77 7.47
C PRO A 10 23.22 -23.11 8.16
N LYS A 11 24.24 -23.66 8.82
CA LYS A 11 24.06 -24.78 9.76
C LYS A 11 23.93 -24.22 11.19
N ARG A 12 23.06 -24.82 12.01
CA ARG A 12 22.79 -24.33 13.38
C ARG A 12 24.09 -24.19 14.22
N SER A 13 24.94 -25.17 14.19
CA SER A 13 26.20 -25.22 14.97
C SER A 13 27.26 -24.22 14.51
N THR A 14 27.20 -23.71 13.26
CA THR A 14 28.24 -22.86 12.68
C THR A 14 27.69 -21.52 12.18
N CYS A 15 26.42 -21.19 12.47
CA CYS A 15 25.73 -20.02 11.94
C CYS A 15 26.49 -18.71 12.21
N ALA A 16 26.97 -18.49 13.43
CA ALA A 16 27.67 -17.26 13.79
C ALA A 16 29.01 -17.09 13.05
N ASN A 17 29.81 -18.15 12.93
CA ASN A 17 31.08 -18.12 12.19
C ASN A 17 30.84 -17.88 10.69
N TYR A 18 29.83 -18.53 10.13
CA TYR A 18 29.45 -18.36 8.73
C TYR A 18 28.96 -16.93 8.46
N ALA A 19 28.06 -16.41 9.29
CA ALA A 19 27.58 -15.04 9.20
C ALA A 19 28.71 -14.02 9.32
N ARG A 20 29.69 -14.24 10.20
CA ARG A 20 30.89 -13.38 10.31
C ARG A 20 31.68 -13.34 9.03
N VAL A 21 31.92 -14.49 8.38
CA VAL A 21 32.65 -14.55 7.10
C VAL A 21 31.86 -13.82 6.02
N VAL A 22 30.55 -14.07 5.92
CA VAL A 22 29.67 -13.41 4.96
C VAL A 22 29.63 -11.90 5.19
N ASN A 23 29.53 -11.45 6.43
CA ASN A 23 29.54 -10.03 6.76
C ASN A 23 30.85 -9.33 6.33
N ASN A 24 32.00 -9.98 6.58
CA ASN A 24 33.29 -9.46 6.12
C ASN A 24 33.34 -9.33 4.58
N ILE A 25 32.79 -10.30 3.86
CA ILE A 25 32.71 -10.26 2.39
C ILE A 25 31.81 -9.10 1.95
N LEU A 26 30.62 -8.94 2.57
CA LEU A 26 29.67 -7.87 2.25
C LEU A 26 30.26 -6.48 2.43
N GLN A 27 31.10 -6.28 3.44
CA GLN A 27 31.77 -4.99 3.67
C GLN A 27 32.79 -4.65 2.57
N GLY A 28 33.37 -5.65 1.91
CA GLY A 28 34.32 -5.48 0.80
C GLY A 28 33.67 -5.41 -0.57
N LEU A 29 32.38 -5.72 -0.70
CA LEU A 29 31.67 -5.76 -1.98
C LEU A 29 30.87 -4.47 -2.20
N THR A 30 31.04 -3.84 -3.36
CA THR A 30 30.31 -2.61 -3.70
C THR A 30 29.10 -2.87 -4.60
N ASN A 31 29.16 -3.83 -5.51
CA ASN A 31 28.15 -4.01 -6.57
C ASN A 31 27.65 -5.45 -6.72
N MET A 32 27.87 -6.32 -5.74
CA MET A 32 27.45 -7.71 -5.80
C MET A 32 26.46 -8.01 -4.66
N GLN A 33 25.46 -8.83 -4.96
CA GLN A 33 24.48 -9.33 -4.01
C GLN A 33 24.86 -10.75 -3.58
N LEU A 34 24.68 -11.05 -2.30
CA LEU A 34 24.73 -12.41 -1.80
C LEU A 34 23.32 -12.90 -1.49
N TRP A 35 22.94 -14.04 -2.05
CA TRP A 35 21.63 -14.65 -1.86
C TRP A 35 21.79 -15.88 -0.96
N LEU A 36 21.45 -15.75 0.31
CA LEU A 36 21.50 -16.84 1.26
C LEU A 36 20.37 -17.83 0.97
N ARG A 37 20.75 -19.06 0.77
CA ARG A 37 19.81 -20.16 0.56
C ARG A 37 19.15 -20.52 1.87
N ILE A 38 17.81 -20.54 1.91
CA ILE A 38 17.01 -20.89 3.09
C ILE A 38 15.96 -21.91 2.68
N PRO A 39 15.92 -23.12 3.25
CA PRO A 39 14.86 -24.07 3.01
C PRO A 39 13.57 -23.60 3.69
N LEU A 40 12.41 -23.69 2.99
CA LEU A 40 11.11 -23.31 3.57
C LEU A 40 10.65 -24.26 4.68
N GLU A 41 11.02 -25.53 4.59
CA GLU A 41 10.79 -26.52 5.62
C GLU A 41 12.07 -27.34 5.86
N LYS A 42 12.22 -27.91 7.04
CA LYS A 42 13.35 -28.80 7.33
C LYS A 42 13.22 -30.10 6.53
N SER A 43 14.25 -30.48 5.81
CA SER A 43 14.46 -31.88 5.43
C SER A 43 15.02 -32.63 6.63
N GLU A 44 14.41 -33.73 7.01
CA GLU A 44 14.84 -34.61 8.12
C GLU A 44 16.30 -35.11 8.02
N SER A 45 16.94 -34.90 6.87
CA SER A 45 18.30 -35.37 6.56
C SER A 45 19.43 -34.38 6.89
N MET A 46 19.14 -33.20 7.44
CA MET A 46 20.17 -32.17 7.70
C MET A 46 20.69 -32.06 9.13
N ASP A 47 20.12 -32.76 10.09
CA ASP A 47 20.62 -32.76 11.50
C ASP A 47 21.15 -34.13 11.88
N GLU A 48 22.47 -34.26 11.98
CA GLU A 48 23.15 -35.41 12.61
C GLU A 48 23.09 -35.40 14.16
N ASP A 49 22.47 -34.38 14.77
CA ASP A 49 22.29 -34.26 16.20
C ASP A 49 20.91 -34.76 16.64
N HIS A 50 20.91 -35.90 17.31
CA HIS A 50 19.76 -36.56 17.92
C HIS A 50 19.21 -35.82 19.14
N ASP A 51 18.77 -34.55 19.02
CA ASP A 51 17.99 -33.96 20.09
C ASP A 51 16.55 -33.72 19.60
N LYS A 52 15.66 -34.51 20.20
CA LYS A 52 14.20 -34.44 19.95
C LYS A 52 13.68 -33.17 20.58
N SER A 53 13.58 -32.08 19.84
CA SER A 53 12.55 -31.07 20.08
C SER A 53 12.62 -29.89 19.11
N GLU A 54 11.46 -29.43 18.72
CA GLU A 54 11.13 -28.20 18.05
C GLU A 54 11.55 -28.10 16.57
N THR A 55 10.54 -28.16 15.73
CA THR A 55 10.62 -27.70 14.33
C THR A 55 10.96 -26.21 14.33
N VAL A 56 12.24 -25.88 14.19
CA VAL A 56 12.69 -24.49 14.12
C VAL A 56 12.17 -23.88 12.82
N ASP A 57 11.43 -22.81 12.92
CA ASP A 57 10.94 -22.01 11.78
C ASP A 57 12.14 -21.52 10.94
N SER A 58 12.14 -21.81 9.65
CA SER A 58 13.20 -21.39 8.72
C SER A 58 13.40 -19.88 8.65
N TRP A 59 12.35 -19.11 8.88
CA TRP A 59 12.42 -17.67 8.96
C TRP A 59 13.31 -17.19 10.13
N GLU A 60 13.34 -17.92 11.25
CA GLU A 60 14.23 -17.60 12.38
C GLU A 60 15.71 -17.75 12.00
N TRP A 61 16.05 -18.69 11.14
CA TRP A 61 17.43 -18.81 10.63
C TRP A 61 17.80 -17.60 9.79
N TRP A 62 16.91 -17.19 8.91
CA TRP A 62 17.09 -15.97 8.14
C TRP A 62 17.26 -14.76 9.05
N ASN A 63 16.36 -14.59 10.02
CA ASN A 63 16.38 -13.47 10.94
C ASN A 63 17.68 -13.42 11.77
N SER A 64 18.10 -14.53 12.32
CA SER A 64 19.36 -14.64 13.09
C SER A 64 20.57 -14.32 12.22
N PHE A 65 20.61 -14.84 11.00
CA PHE A 65 21.72 -14.61 10.08
C PHE A 65 21.83 -13.16 9.65
N ARG A 66 20.72 -12.54 9.23
CA ARG A 66 20.74 -11.13 8.80
C ARG A 66 21.07 -10.16 9.94
N LEU A 67 20.66 -10.50 11.18
CA LEU A 67 21.00 -9.71 12.35
C LEU A 67 22.52 -9.69 12.57
N LEU A 68 23.18 -10.85 12.47
CA LEU A 68 24.63 -10.96 12.52
C LEU A 68 25.35 -10.24 11.36
N CYS A 69 24.68 -10.06 10.24
CA CYS A 69 25.15 -9.29 9.09
C CYS A 69 24.64 -7.83 9.09
N GLU A 70 24.23 -7.30 10.24
CA GLU A 70 23.82 -5.90 10.44
C GLU A 70 22.71 -5.42 9.50
N HIS A 71 21.80 -6.31 9.10
CA HIS A 71 20.75 -6.04 8.11
C HIS A 71 21.33 -5.41 6.82
N SER A 72 22.40 -5.98 6.27
CA SER A 72 23.03 -5.51 5.05
C SER A 72 22.03 -5.48 3.89
N SER A 73 21.99 -4.35 3.16
CA SER A 73 21.15 -4.19 1.97
C SER A 73 21.62 -5.02 0.75
N GLN A 74 22.81 -5.64 0.82
CA GLN A 74 23.36 -6.53 -0.21
C GLN A 74 23.09 -8.01 0.07
N LEU A 75 22.50 -8.33 1.24
CA LEU A 75 22.14 -9.69 1.61
C LEU A 75 20.66 -9.95 1.32
N TYR A 76 20.40 -10.96 0.51
CA TYR A 76 19.08 -11.37 0.02
C TYR A 76 18.83 -12.85 0.32
N VAL A 77 17.61 -13.30 0.06
CA VAL A 77 17.18 -14.69 0.27
C VAL A 77 16.97 -15.40 -1.06
N ALA A 78 17.45 -16.64 -1.15
CA ALA A 78 17.03 -17.63 -2.12
C ALA A 78 16.29 -18.75 -1.37
N LEU A 79 14.96 -18.83 -1.55
CA LEU A 79 14.12 -19.80 -0.84
C LEU A 79 14.15 -21.16 -1.54
N ASP A 80 14.48 -22.23 -0.82
CA ASP A 80 14.28 -23.59 -1.30
C ASP A 80 12.82 -24.00 -1.12
N ILE A 81 12.15 -24.29 -2.23
CA ILE A 81 10.77 -24.74 -2.29
C ILE A 81 10.78 -26.26 -2.37
N LEU A 82 10.32 -26.90 -1.29
CA LEU A 82 10.26 -28.35 -1.16
C LEU A 82 8.86 -28.89 -1.50
N SER A 83 8.69 -30.22 -1.49
CA SER A 83 7.42 -30.91 -1.75
C SER A 83 6.34 -30.59 -0.71
N SER A 84 6.73 -30.33 0.54
CA SER A 84 5.84 -29.79 1.59
C SER A 84 6.00 -28.28 1.72
N LEU A 85 4.90 -27.59 2.09
CA LEU A 85 4.88 -26.16 2.31
C LEU A 85 4.28 -25.83 3.67
N PRO A 86 4.86 -24.90 4.44
CA PRO A 86 4.26 -24.40 5.68
C PRO A 86 2.90 -23.72 5.42
N SER A 87 2.22 -23.28 6.47
CA SER A 87 0.93 -22.60 6.37
C SER A 87 1.01 -21.36 5.46
N MET A 88 -0.11 -20.95 4.86
CA MET A 88 -0.15 -19.75 4.02
C MET A 88 0.19 -18.49 4.80
N ASN A 89 -0.17 -18.41 6.09
CA ASN A 89 0.20 -17.28 6.95
C ASN A 89 1.71 -17.21 7.17
N SER A 90 2.35 -18.36 7.40
CA SER A 90 3.81 -18.45 7.50
C SER A 90 4.50 -18.07 6.19
N LEU A 91 4.00 -18.53 5.05
CA LEU A 91 4.52 -18.16 3.72
C LEU A 91 4.35 -16.67 3.41
N GLY A 92 3.25 -16.06 3.87
CA GLY A 92 2.94 -14.65 3.66
C GLY A 92 4.03 -13.69 4.14
N ARG A 93 4.77 -14.05 5.19
CA ARG A 93 5.87 -13.23 5.74
C ARG A 93 6.98 -12.97 4.71
N TRP A 94 7.25 -13.94 3.85
CA TRP A 94 8.34 -13.86 2.88
C TRP A 94 8.12 -12.80 1.80
N PHE A 95 6.88 -12.36 1.57
CA PHE A 95 6.59 -11.28 0.60
C PHE A 95 7.05 -9.90 1.06
N GLY A 96 7.31 -9.70 2.35
CA GLY A 96 7.94 -8.49 2.90
C GLY A 96 9.46 -8.60 3.07
N GLU A 97 10.03 -9.79 2.86
CA GLU A 97 11.45 -10.07 2.98
C GLU A 97 12.18 -9.87 1.63
N PRO A 98 13.50 -9.71 1.62
CA PRO A 98 14.26 -9.47 0.40
C PRO A 98 14.50 -10.76 -0.39
N VAL A 99 13.44 -11.45 -0.81
CA VAL A 99 13.52 -12.69 -1.61
C VAL A 99 13.85 -12.33 -3.06
N ARG A 100 14.92 -12.93 -3.59
CA ARG A 100 15.36 -12.75 -4.98
C ARG A 100 15.18 -13.97 -5.84
N ALA A 101 15.26 -15.16 -5.24
CA ALA A 101 15.08 -16.41 -5.96
C ALA A 101 14.22 -17.39 -5.19
N ALA A 102 13.47 -18.20 -5.92
CA ALA A 102 12.78 -19.39 -5.47
C ALA A 102 13.44 -20.60 -6.16
N ILE A 103 14.14 -21.43 -5.39
CA ILE A 103 14.81 -22.63 -5.88
C ILE A 103 13.82 -23.78 -5.74
N LEU A 104 13.28 -24.24 -6.85
CA LEU A 104 12.26 -25.27 -6.89
C LEU A 104 12.91 -26.62 -7.16
N GLN A 105 12.82 -27.53 -6.19
CA GLN A 105 13.39 -28.87 -6.34
C GLN A 105 12.50 -29.73 -7.25
N THR A 106 13.10 -30.58 -8.08
CA THR A 106 12.37 -31.45 -9.01
C THR A 106 11.47 -32.45 -8.31
N ASP A 107 11.73 -32.80 -7.07
CA ASP A 107 10.90 -33.67 -6.21
C ASP A 107 9.62 -32.98 -5.69
N ALA A 108 9.54 -31.67 -5.75
CA ALA A 108 8.31 -30.92 -5.46
C ALA A 108 7.25 -31.05 -6.56
N PHE A 109 7.65 -31.52 -7.75
CA PHE A 109 6.72 -31.70 -8.88
C PHE A 109 6.00 -33.04 -8.78
N LEU A 110 4.73 -32.98 -9.05
CA LEU A 110 3.85 -34.13 -9.25
C LEU A 110 3.86 -34.52 -10.73
N THR A 111 3.42 -35.74 -11.04
CA THR A 111 3.23 -36.20 -12.41
C THR A 111 1.76 -36.09 -12.77
N ASN A 112 1.42 -35.38 -13.84
CA ASN A 112 0.03 -35.36 -14.34
C ASN A 112 -0.34 -36.65 -15.10
N ALA A 113 -1.61 -36.77 -15.49
CA ALA A 113 -2.13 -37.97 -16.19
C ALA A 113 -1.43 -38.26 -17.54
N ARG A 114 -0.68 -37.32 -18.10
CA ARG A 114 0.07 -37.43 -19.35
C ARG A 114 1.57 -37.66 -19.14
N GLY A 115 2.02 -37.85 -17.89
CA GLY A 115 3.43 -38.04 -17.55
C GLY A 115 4.28 -36.78 -17.46
N TYR A 116 3.69 -35.57 -17.60
CA TYR A 116 4.40 -34.30 -17.48
C TYR A 116 4.47 -33.78 -16.03
N PRO A 117 5.53 -33.01 -15.68
CA PRO A 117 5.62 -32.38 -14.39
C PRO A 117 4.52 -31.33 -14.20
N CYS A 118 3.95 -31.28 -13.00
CA CYS A 118 3.01 -30.25 -12.59
C CYS A 118 3.14 -29.99 -11.09
N LEU A 119 2.57 -28.89 -10.59
CA LEU A 119 2.65 -28.50 -9.19
C LEU A 119 1.28 -28.54 -8.51
N SER A 120 1.28 -28.77 -7.20
CA SER A 120 0.08 -28.63 -6.38
C SER A 120 -0.48 -27.20 -6.45
N LYS A 121 -1.77 -27.02 -6.16
CA LYS A 121 -2.39 -25.68 -6.15
C LYS A 121 -1.69 -24.72 -5.16
N ARG A 122 -1.23 -25.22 -4.01
CA ARG A 122 -0.51 -24.39 -3.03
C ARG A 122 0.82 -23.88 -3.58
N HIS A 123 1.59 -24.74 -4.27
CA HIS A 123 2.83 -24.34 -4.95
C HIS A 123 2.54 -23.33 -6.08
N GLN A 124 1.49 -23.55 -6.88
CA GLN A 124 1.10 -22.63 -7.93
C GLN A 124 0.77 -21.24 -7.35
N THR A 125 -0.02 -21.16 -6.28
CA THR A 125 -0.35 -19.89 -5.60
C THR A 125 0.90 -19.17 -5.11
N LEU A 126 1.82 -19.87 -4.46
CA LEU A 126 3.07 -19.30 -3.97
C LEU A 126 3.93 -18.74 -5.12
N LEU A 127 4.09 -19.52 -6.20
CA LEU A 127 4.89 -19.10 -7.36
C LEU A 127 4.26 -17.95 -8.13
N THR A 128 2.93 -17.91 -8.25
CA THR A 128 2.23 -16.76 -8.83
C THR A 128 2.50 -15.49 -8.03
N GLY A 129 2.50 -15.57 -6.70
CA GLY A 129 2.91 -14.47 -5.83
C GLY A 129 4.35 -14.04 -6.08
N PHE A 130 5.28 -14.98 -6.22
CA PHE A 130 6.68 -14.68 -6.51
C PHE A 130 6.88 -14.08 -7.91
N PHE A 131 6.15 -14.52 -8.92
CA PHE A 131 6.18 -13.89 -10.24
C PHE A 131 5.73 -12.43 -10.18
N ASN A 132 4.67 -12.13 -9.45
CA ASN A 132 4.21 -10.74 -9.24
C ASN A 132 5.28 -9.87 -8.56
N HIS A 133 6.13 -10.46 -7.73
CA HIS A 133 7.24 -9.77 -7.05
C HIS A 133 8.57 -9.83 -7.84
N SER A 134 8.55 -10.32 -9.07
CA SER A 134 9.74 -10.47 -9.91
C SER A 134 10.84 -11.32 -9.25
N VAL A 135 10.46 -12.33 -8.49
CA VAL A 135 11.37 -13.33 -7.92
C VAL A 135 11.78 -14.29 -9.03
N GLN A 136 13.08 -14.56 -9.16
CA GLN A 136 13.59 -15.50 -10.15
C GLN A 136 13.31 -16.94 -9.71
N VAL A 137 12.90 -17.80 -10.66
CA VAL A 137 12.71 -19.23 -10.38
C VAL A 137 13.90 -20.02 -10.92
N ILE A 138 14.47 -20.85 -10.06
CA ILE A 138 15.61 -21.73 -10.36
C ILE A 138 15.12 -23.18 -10.17
N ILE A 139 15.19 -23.99 -11.22
CA ILE A 139 14.90 -25.43 -11.13
C ILE A 139 16.18 -26.17 -10.75
N SER A 140 16.10 -26.99 -9.72
CA SER A 140 17.22 -27.76 -9.17
C SER A 140 16.84 -29.21 -8.94
N GLY A 141 17.76 -30.14 -9.18
CA GLY A 141 17.56 -31.57 -8.95
C GLY A 141 17.76 -32.43 -10.20
N ARG A 142 17.47 -33.72 -10.07
CA ARG A 142 17.52 -34.68 -11.18
C ARG A 142 16.16 -34.75 -11.86
N SER A 143 16.14 -35.00 -13.17
CA SER A 143 14.88 -35.23 -13.87
C SER A 143 14.26 -36.56 -13.45
N ASN A 144 13.04 -36.51 -12.92
CA ASN A 144 12.22 -37.66 -12.57
C ASN A 144 11.14 -37.96 -13.62
N HIS A 145 11.05 -37.10 -14.67
CA HIS A 145 10.05 -37.18 -15.72
C HIS A 145 10.73 -37.44 -17.07
N ASN A 146 10.70 -38.68 -17.54
CA ASN A 146 11.20 -39.05 -18.87
C ASN A 146 10.09 -38.82 -19.92
N VAL A 147 10.08 -37.69 -20.57
CA VAL A 147 9.13 -37.31 -21.63
C VAL A 147 9.52 -37.94 -23.01
N SER A 148 10.61 -38.69 -23.07
CA SER A 148 11.20 -39.18 -24.34
C SER A 148 10.54 -40.40 -24.98
N GLN A 149 9.33 -40.83 -24.56
CA GLN A 149 8.72 -42.07 -25.08
C GLN A 149 7.26 -42.01 -25.56
N VAL A 150 6.77 -40.88 -26.05
CA VAL A 150 5.39 -40.83 -26.60
C VAL A 150 5.35 -40.39 -28.08
N SER A 151 6.41 -40.60 -28.83
CA SER A 151 6.40 -40.40 -30.29
C SER A 151 7.04 -41.57 -31.07
N GLU A 152 6.77 -42.81 -30.66
CA GLU A 152 7.03 -43.97 -31.53
C GLU A 152 5.75 -44.72 -31.79
N GLY A 153 5.10 -44.38 -32.88
CA GLY A 153 3.94 -45.06 -33.39
C GLY A 153 3.50 -44.57 -34.75
N VAL A 154 4.43 -44.42 -35.72
CA VAL A 154 4.15 -44.64 -37.16
C VAL A 154 5.47 -44.87 -37.86
N LEU A 155 5.60 -46.04 -38.46
CA LEU A 155 6.65 -46.50 -39.32
C LEU A 155 6.87 -45.60 -40.56
N SER A 156 8.09 -45.17 -40.83
CA SER A 156 8.64 -45.30 -42.19
C SER A 156 10.18 -45.19 -42.15
N ARG A 157 10.83 -46.21 -42.69
CA ARG A 157 12.27 -46.23 -43.00
C ARG A 157 12.55 -45.20 -44.07
N ASP A 158 13.48 -44.30 -43.80
CA ASP A 158 14.43 -43.79 -44.79
C ASP A 158 15.71 -43.35 -44.09
N GLU A 159 16.81 -43.95 -44.50
CA GLU A 159 18.17 -43.70 -44.06
C GLU A 159 18.70 -42.41 -44.70
N ASN A 160 19.54 -41.69 -43.93
CA ASN A 160 20.37 -40.57 -44.32
C ASN A 160 19.76 -39.16 -44.13
N HIS A 161 19.96 -38.61 -42.93
CA HIS A 161 20.47 -37.25 -42.72
C HIS A 161 20.85 -37.09 -41.25
N THR A 162 22.16 -36.96 -41.01
CA THR A 162 22.72 -36.48 -39.74
C THR A 162 22.39 -34.99 -39.58
N GLU A 163 21.26 -34.71 -38.96
CA GLU A 163 21.02 -33.40 -38.36
C GLU A 163 21.15 -33.56 -36.85
N ASP A 164 22.09 -32.81 -36.25
CA ASP A 164 22.23 -32.60 -34.82
C ASP A 164 20.93 -32.00 -34.30
N THR A 165 19.98 -32.85 -33.89
CA THR A 165 18.85 -32.41 -33.04
C THR A 165 19.47 -31.98 -31.72
N PRO A 166 19.27 -30.70 -31.27
CA PRO A 166 19.80 -30.24 -30.00
C PRO A 166 19.19 -31.13 -28.90
N THR A 167 20.06 -31.87 -28.22
CA THR A 167 19.66 -32.70 -27.07
C THR A 167 18.94 -31.81 -26.07
N GLN A 168 17.62 -31.96 -25.94
CA GLN A 168 16.80 -31.19 -25.04
C GLN A 168 17.30 -31.42 -23.60
N HIS A 169 17.60 -30.34 -22.88
CA HIS A 169 18.10 -30.44 -21.51
C HIS A 169 17.10 -31.19 -20.63
N ALA A 170 17.58 -32.08 -19.78
CA ALA A 170 16.73 -32.95 -18.93
C ALA A 170 15.72 -32.18 -18.04
N LEU A 171 15.94 -30.91 -17.75
CA LEU A 171 15.05 -30.05 -16.98
C LEU A 171 14.10 -29.19 -17.83
N SER A 172 14.15 -29.29 -19.17
CA SER A 172 13.28 -28.53 -20.07
C SER A 172 11.79 -28.68 -19.75
N PRO A 173 11.24 -29.89 -19.49
CA PRO A 173 9.80 -30.04 -19.18
C PRO A 173 9.35 -29.26 -17.94
N TYR A 174 10.24 -29.07 -16.97
CA TYR A 174 9.95 -28.26 -15.77
C TYR A 174 9.94 -26.77 -16.09
N LEU A 175 10.87 -26.30 -16.93
CA LEU A 175 10.92 -24.90 -17.39
C LEU A 175 9.71 -24.57 -18.26
N ASP A 176 9.30 -25.49 -19.15
CA ASP A 176 8.11 -25.36 -19.98
C ASP A 176 6.85 -25.22 -19.10
N TYR A 177 6.77 -26.00 -18.02
CA TYR A 177 5.67 -25.87 -17.06
C TYR A 177 5.71 -24.53 -16.32
N MET A 178 6.88 -24.01 -15.95
CA MET A 178 6.99 -22.68 -15.34
C MET A 178 6.55 -21.58 -16.32
N ALA A 179 7.00 -21.66 -17.58
CA ALA A 179 6.57 -20.74 -18.63
C ALA A 179 5.06 -20.78 -18.84
N TYR A 180 4.47 -21.98 -18.88
CA TYR A 180 3.04 -22.17 -18.96
C TYR A 180 2.30 -21.55 -17.78
N LEU A 181 2.78 -21.74 -16.53
CA LEU A 181 2.18 -21.16 -15.34
C LEU A 181 2.24 -19.62 -15.38
N TYR A 182 3.36 -19.06 -15.80
CA TYR A 182 3.54 -17.61 -15.95
C TYR A 182 2.61 -17.02 -17.03
N GLN A 183 2.48 -17.69 -18.18
CA GLN A 183 1.61 -17.24 -19.28
C GLN A 183 0.13 -17.29 -18.94
N ARG A 184 -0.27 -18.13 -17.97
CA ARG A 184 -1.65 -18.23 -17.49
C ARG A 184 -2.01 -17.23 -16.41
N MET A 185 -1.05 -16.42 -15.96
CA MET A 185 -1.38 -15.33 -15.05
C MET A 185 -2.29 -14.32 -15.75
N ASP A 186 -3.30 -13.87 -15.03
CA ASP A 186 -4.14 -12.78 -15.51
C ASP A 186 -3.28 -11.55 -15.80
N PRO A 187 -3.50 -10.88 -16.92
CA PRO A 187 -2.80 -9.63 -17.20
C PRO A 187 -3.16 -8.60 -16.12
N LEU A 188 -2.17 -7.80 -15.74
CA LEU A 188 -2.42 -6.71 -14.80
C LEU A 188 -3.56 -5.82 -15.31
N PRO A 189 -4.52 -5.43 -14.45
CA PRO A 189 -5.53 -4.42 -14.78
C PRO A 189 -4.87 -3.15 -15.30
N GLU A 190 -5.56 -2.37 -16.12
CA GLU A 190 -5.01 -1.14 -16.72
C GLU A 190 -4.47 -0.17 -15.67
N GLN A 191 -5.18 0.02 -14.58
CA GLN A 191 -4.74 0.84 -13.45
C GLN A 191 -3.43 0.33 -12.85
N GLU A 192 -3.30 -0.96 -12.58
CA GLU A 192 -2.07 -1.58 -12.04
C GLU A 192 -0.87 -1.44 -12.98
N ARG A 193 -1.11 -1.48 -14.31
CA ARG A 193 -0.06 -1.23 -15.32
C ARG A 193 0.42 0.22 -15.30
N PHE A 194 -0.50 1.16 -15.08
CA PHE A 194 -0.15 2.57 -14.93
C PHE A 194 0.65 2.82 -13.64
N GLU A 195 0.28 2.16 -12.55
CA GLU A 195 0.89 2.34 -11.23
C GLU A 195 2.20 1.55 -11.03
N ILE A 196 2.61 0.71 -11.97
CA ILE A 196 3.76 -0.21 -11.81
C ILE A 196 5.07 0.50 -11.44
N ASN A 197 5.28 1.71 -11.97
CA ASN A 197 6.48 2.50 -11.71
C ASN A 197 6.48 3.17 -10.33
N TYR A 198 5.34 3.21 -9.66
CA TYR A 198 5.18 3.76 -8.31
C TYR A 198 5.30 2.70 -7.21
N ARG A 199 5.40 1.42 -7.59
CA ARG A 199 5.51 0.31 -6.64
C ARG A 199 6.75 0.48 -5.76
N ASP A 200 6.54 0.51 -4.43
CA ASP A 200 7.58 0.68 -3.41
C ASP A 200 8.46 1.92 -3.61
N PHE A 201 7.93 2.98 -4.23
CA PHE A 201 8.60 4.26 -4.39
C PHE A 201 8.08 5.24 -3.32
N LEU A 202 9.00 5.72 -2.47
CA LEU A 202 8.69 6.61 -1.36
C LEU A 202 8.49 8.05 -1.85
N GLN A 203 7.33 8.65 -1.58
CA GLN A 203 6.99 10.01 -1.95
C GLN A 203 6.65 10.82 -0.70
N SER A 204 7.11 12.07 -0.64
CA SER A 204 6.67 13.01 0.40
C SER A 204 5.18 13.31 0.20
N PRO A 205 4.37 13.31 1.28
CA PRO A 205 2.99 13.73 1.20
C PRO A 205 2.85 15.18 0.71
N LEU A 206 1.79 15.45 -0.04
CA LEU A 206 1.46 16.81 -0.46
C LEU A 206 1.02 17.64 0.75
N GLN A 207 1.24 18.96 0.69
CA GLN A 207 0.82 19.94 1.68
C GLN A 207 -0.01 21.06 1.02
N PRO A 208 -1.25 20.77 0.54
CA PRO A 208 -2.02 21.73 -0.25
C PRO A 208 -2.41 23.00 0.51
N LEU A 209 -2.45 22.94 1.84
CA LEU A 209 -2.76 24.11 2.66
C LEU A 209 -1.60 25.09 2.72
N MET A 210 -0.37 24.60 2.90
CA MET A 210 0.82 25.45 2.96
C MET A 210 1.31 25.84 1.56
N ASP A 211 1.28 24.92 0.60
CA ASP A 211 1.80 25.10 -0.75
C ASP A 211 0.66 25.26 -1.77
N ASN A 212 0.93 25.93 -2.87
CA ASN A 212 0.05 25.93 -4.03
C ASN A 212 0.40 24.76 -4.93
N LEU A 213 -0.57 23.87 -5.17
CA LEU A 213 -0.37 22.73 -6.06
C LEU A 213 -0.15 23.18 -7.50
N GLU A 214 0.70 22.45 -8.23
CA GLU A 214 0.96 22.67 -9.64
C GLU A 214 -0.21 22.20 -10.52
N ALA A 215 -0.33 22.79 -11.70
CA ALA A 215 -1.40 22.48 -12.66
C ALA A 215 -1.44 20.99 -13.04
N GLN A 216 -0.27 20.34 -13.17
CA GLN A 216 -0.16 18.91 -13.49
C GLN A 216 -0.72 18.01 -12.38
N THR A 217 -0.59 18.41 -11.12
CA THR A 217 -1.15 17.69 -9.97
C THR A 217 -2.67 17.69 -10.03
N TYR A 218 -3.29 18.86 -10.27
CA TYR A 218 -4.73 18.94 -10.48
C TYR A 218 -5.21 18.11 -11.66
N GLU A 219 -4.49 18.16 -12.79
CA GLU A 219 -4.83 17.35 -13.97
C GLU A 219 -4.83 15.86 -13.66
N THR A 220 -3.86 15.38 -12.86
CA THR A 220 -3.79 13.99 -12.44
C THR A 220 -5.00 13.62 -11.57
N PHE A 221 -5.36 14.45 -10.60
CA PHE A 221 -6.52 14.21 -9.73
C PHE A 221 -7.84 14.21 -10.49
N GLU A 222 -8.00 15.09 -11.47
CA GLU A 222 -9.21 15.24 -12.30
C GLU A 222 -9.47 14.01 -13.20
N LYS A 223 -8.45 13.21 -13.49
CA LYS A 223 -8.57 11.94 -14.24
C LYS A 223 -9.28 10.84 -13.45
N ASP A 224 -9.35 10.95 -12.11
CA ASP A 224 -10.03 9.97 -11.25
C ASP A 224 -11.54 10.19 -11.27
N THR A 225 -12.19 9.68 -12.30
CA THR A 225 -13.64 9.83 -12.49
C THR A 225 -14.45 9.15 -11.39
N VAL A 226 -13.94 8.08 -10.81
CA VAL A 226 -14.62 7.32 -9.73
C VAL A 226 -14.82 8.20 -8.51
N LYS A 227 -13.80 8.93 -8.09
CA LYS A 227 -13.86 9.89 -6.98
C LYS A 227 -14.99 10.90 -7.18
N TYR A 228 -15.02 11.58 -8.31
CA TYR A 228 -16.00 12.62 -8.57
C TYR A 228 -17.42 12.08 -8.76
N THR A 229 -17.57 10.87 -9.30
CA THR A 229 -18.86 10.17 -9.37
C THR A 229 -19.42 9.89 -7.97
N GLN A 230 -18.58 9.47 -7.03
CA GLN A 230 -19.03 9.29 -5.64
C GLN A 230 -19.46 10.61 -4.99
N TYR A 231 -18.71 11.69 -5.21
CA TYR A 231 -19.13 13.02 -4.75
C TYR A 231 -20.46 13.46 -5.39
N GLN A 232 -20.65 13.31 -6.71
CA GLN A 232 -21.92 13.61 -7.38
C GLN A 232 -23.08 12.83 -6.74
N ARG A 233 -22.92 11.53 -6.49
CA ARG A 233 -23.94 10.71 -5.85
C ARG A 233 -24.26 11.18 -4.43
N ALA A 234 -23.26 11.54 -3.65
CA ALA A 234 -23.44 12.08 -2.30
C ALA A 234 -24.20 13.40 -2.31
N ILE A 235 -23.82 14.31 -3.20
CA ILE A 235 -24.47 15.61 -3.38
C ILE A 235 -25.91 15.44 -3.85
N ALA A 236 -26.17 14.57 -4.82
CA ALA A 236 -27.52 14.28 -5.31
C ALA A 236 -28.44 13.80 -4.16
N LYS A 237 -27.97 12.86 -3.34
CA LYS A 237 -28.72 12.40 -2.15
C LYS A 237 -28.98 13.54 -1.16
N ALA A 238 -27.97 14.36 -0.88
CA ALA A 238 -28.11 15.49 0.03
C ALA A 238 -29.11 16.52 -0.49
N LEU A 239 -29.13 16.79 -1.80
CA LEU A 239 -30.10 17.71 -2.42
C LEU A 239 -31.52 17.18 -2.32
N VAL A 240 -31.75 15.90 -2.58
CA VAL A 240 -33.07 15.27 -2.44
C VAL A 240 -33.56 15.31 -1.00
N ASP A 241 -32.68 15.11 -0.02
CA ASP A 241 -33.05 15.18 1.40
C ASP A 241 -33.32 16.62 1.88
N LYS A 242 -32.68 17.62 1.27
CA LYS A 242 -32.87 19.03 1.65
C LYS A 242 -34.09 19.67 1.03
N VAL A 243 -34.46 19.27 -0.19
CA VAL A 243 -35.57 19.89 -0.94
C VAL A 243 -36.51 18.80 -1.42
N SER A 244 -37.75 18.81 -0.90
CA SER A 244 -38.80 17.89 -1.33
C SER A 244 -39.20 18.11 -2.80
N ASP A 245 -39.79 17.08 -3.42
CA ASP A 245 -40.20 17.18 -4.85
C ASP A 245 -41.23 18.29 -5.10
N ASP A 246 -42.04 18.63 -4.09
CA ASP A 246 -43.04 19.71 -4.20
C ASP A 246 -42.43 21.11 -4.18
N GLU A 247 -41.18 21.25 -3.69
CA GLU A 247 -40.48 22.52 -3.50
C GLU A 247 -39.38 22.78 -4.52
N VAL A 248 -39.11 21.84 -5.47
CA VAL A 248 -38.00 21.94 -6.42
C VAL A 248 -37.99 23.20 -7.27
N SER A 249 -39.18 23.78 -7.58
CA SER A 249 -39.30 24.97 -8.40
C SER A 249 -39.21 26.29 -7.62
N THR A 250 -39.28 26.25 -6.30
CA THR A 250 -39.34 27.44 -5.44
C THR A 250 -38.13 27.58 -4.53
N THR A 251 -37.49 26.46 -4.14
CA THR A 251 -36.42 26.44 -3.19
C THR A 251 -35.06 26.31 -3.89
N ARG A 252 -34.17 27.28 -3.63
CA ARG A 252 -32.80 27.27 -4.10
C ARG A 252 -31.85 26.88 -2.95
N THR A 253 -31.08 25.81 -3.15
CA THR A 253 -30.05 25.36 -2.20
C THR A 253 -28.78 26.16 -2.38
N VAL A 254 -28.21 26.67 -1.30
CA VAL A 254 -26.89 27.30 -1.28
C VAL A 254 -25.84 26.22 -0.98
N LEU A 255 -24.96 25.99 -1.94
CA LEU A 255 -23.85 25.01 -1.82
C LEU A 255 -22.51 25.73 -1.91
N MET A 256 -21.62 25.43 -0.98
CA MET A 256 -20.25 25.96 -0.98
C MET A 256 -19.28 24.81 -1.24
N VAL A 257 -18.46 24.96 -2.29
CA VAL A 257 -17.30 24.10 -2.56
C VAL A 257 -16.09 24.80 -1.97
N VAL A 258 -15.52 24.25 -0.90
CA VAL A 258 -14.33 24.80 -0.25
C VAL A 258 -13.11 23.98 -0.63
N GLY A 259 -12.08 24.67 -1.17
CA GLY A 259 -11.00 24.02 -1.90
C GLY A 259 -11.46 23.60 -3.29
N ALA A 260 -12.02 24.54 -4.05
CA ALA A 260 -12.65 24.26 -5.34
C ALA A 260 -11.66 23.80 -6.43
N GLY A 261 -10.36 24.08 -6.26
CA GLY A 261 -9.34 23.76 -7.25
C GLY A 261 -9.67 24.34 -8.62
N ARG A 262 -9.56 23.51 -9.63
CA ARG A 262 -9.91 23.85 -11.01
C ARG A 262 -11.40 23.63 -11.35
N GLY A 263 -12.24 23.20 -10.38
CA GLY A 263 -13.68 23.12 -10.47
C GLY A 263 -14.33 21.75 -10.66
N PRO A 264 -13.66 20.61 -10.40
CA PRO A 264 -14.29 19.30 -10.62
C PRO A 264 -15.47 19.05 -9.68
N LEU A 265 -15.41 19.51 -8.43
CA LEU A 265 -16.54 19.42 -7.49
C LEU A 265 -17.66 20.42 -7.80
N VAL A 266 -17.34 21.57 -8.39
CA VAL A 266 -18.37 22.50 -8.91
C VAL A 266 -19.16 21.81 -10.01
N ARG A 267 -18.48 21.17 -10.96
CA ARG A 267 -19.09 20.35 -12.02
C ARG A 267 -19.97 19.24 -11.44
N ALA A 268 -19.43 18.44 -10.52
CA ALA A 268 -20.18 17.35 -9.87
C ALA A 268 -21.43 17.87 -9.14
N SER A 269 -21.35 19.05 -8.50
CA SER A 269 -22.48 19.67 -7.81
C SER A 269 -23.58 20.10 -8.79
N LEU A 270 -23.21 20.73 -9.91
CA LEU A 270 -24.18 21.16 -10.93
C LEU A 270 -24.80 19.97 -11.66
N GLN A 271 -24.04 18.92 -11.94
CA GLN A 271 -24.56 17.66 -12.50
C GLN A 271 -25.55 16.99 -11.55
N ALA A 272 -25.25 16.95 -10.25
CA ALA A 272 -26.17 16.42 -9.24
C ALA A 272 -27.46 17.24 -9.15
N ALA A 273 -27.38 18.56 -9.30
CA ALA A 273 -28.54 19.44 -9.32
C ALA A 273 -29.42 19.19 -10.56
N GLU A 274 -28.81 19.07 -11.75
CA GLU A 274 -29.51 18.73 -12.98
C GLU A 274 -30.19 17.36 -12.89
N GLU A 275 -29.46 16.33 -12.43
CA GLU A 275 -29.98 14.97 -12.25
C GLU A 275 -31.20 14.93 -11.32
N THR A 276 -31.20 15.73 -10.27
CA THR A 276 -32.27 15.74 -9.24
C THR A 276 -33.33 16.80 -9.49
N GLY A 277 -33.15 17.68 -10.47
CA GLY A 277 -34.04 18.80 -10.76
C GLY A 277 -34.03 19.91 -9.69
N ARG A 278 -33.01 19.97 -8.81
CA ARG A 278 -32.88 20.96 -7.73
C ARG A 278 -32.11 22.19 -8.20
N MET A 279 -32.55 23.36 -7.74
CA MET A 279 -31.89 24.63 -8.06
C MET A 279 -30.73 24.90 -7.10
N LEU A 280 -29.53 25.19 -7.66
CA LEU A 280 -28.36 25.54 -6.87
C LEU A 280 -27.92 27.00 -7.04
N LYS A 281 -27.34 27.52 -5.96
CA LYS A 281 -26.43 28.67 -5.95
C LYS A 281 -25.10 28.18 -5.36
N VAL A 282 -24.03 28.27 -6.14
CA VAL A 282 -22.73 27.71 -5.76
C VAL A 282 -21.74 28.83 -5.46
N TYR A 283 -21.06 28.73 -4.33
CA TYR A 283 -19.86 29.50 -4.04
C TYR A 283 -18.64 28.56 -4.14
N ALA A 284 -17.72 28.89 -5.03
CA ALA A 284 -16.49 28.13 -5.24
C ALA A 284 -15.31 28.87 -4.60
N VAL A 285 -14.86 28.40 -3.43
CA VAL A 285 -13.82 29.04 -2.63
C VAL A 285 -12.50 28.35 -2.90
N GLU A 286 -11.49 29.09 -3.38
CA GLU A 286 -10.16 28.56 -3.70
C GLU A 286 -9.08 29.57 -3.36
N LYS A 287 -8.03 29.12 -2.66
CA LYS A 287 -6.90 29.98 -2.27
C LYS A 287 -5.80 30.07 -3.33
N ASN A 288 -5.62 29.01 -4.13
CA ASN A 288 -4.57 28.93 -5.14
C ASN A 288 -4.92 29.82 -6.35
N PRO A 289 -4.20 30.96 -6.54
CA PRO A 289 -4.55 31.91 -7.61
C PRO A 289 -4.44 31.30 -9.01
N ASN A 290 -3.57 30.32 -9.23
CA ASN A 290 -3.44 29.64 -10.52
C ASN A 290 -4.66 28.76 -10.82
N ALA A 291 -5.17 28.06 -9.82
CA ALA A 291 -6.40 27.28 -9.95
C ALA A 291 -7.62 28.19 -10.18
N VAL A 292 -7.70 29.34 -9.51
CA VAL A 292 -8.76 30.34 -9.67
C VAL A 292 -8.86 30.84 -11.12
N ILE A 293 -7.72 31.07 -11.81
CA ILE A 293 -7.72 31.47 -13.23
C ILE A 293 -8.38 30.40 -14.11
N THR A 294 -7.99 29.14 -13.89
CA THR A 294 -8.58 28.01 -14.63
C THR A 294 -10.07 27.86 -14.32
N LEU A 295 -10.46 28.03 -13.06
CA LEU A 295 -11.85 27.97 -12.62
C LEU A 295 -12.72 29.06 -13.30
N HIS A 296 -12.22 30.29 -13.39
CA HIS A 296 -12.90 31.35 -14.14
C HIS A 296 -13.12 30.97 -15.61
N SER A 297 -12.11 30.42 -16.25
CA SER A 297 -12.19 29.97 -17.64
C SER A 297 -13.23 28.85 -17.82
N LEU A 298 -13.26 27.89 -16.88
CA LEU A 298 -14.24 26.80 -16.88
C LEU A 298 -15.67 27.34 -16.77
N ILE A 299 -15.93 28.21 -15.79
CA ILE A 299 -17.27 28.76 -15.54
C ILE A 299 -17.80 29.52 -16.77
N LYS A 300 -16.92 30.29 -17.42
CA LYS A 300 -17.28 31.00 -18.66
C LYS A 300 -17.54 30.03 -19.81
N LEU A 301 -16.70 29.01 -19.97
CA LEU A 301 -16.85 28.02 -21.05
C LEU A 301 -18.17 27.24 -20.94
N GLU A 302 -18.55 26.89 -19.72
CA GLU A 302 -19.75 26.10 -19.44
C GLU A 302 -21.01 26.95 -19.26
N GLY A 303 -20.90 28.29 -19.26
CA GLY A 303 -22.04 29.21 -19.11
C GLY A 303 -22.63 29.21 -17.69
N TRP A 304 -21.82 29.01 -16.65
CA TRP A 304 -22.28 28.89 -15.26
C TRP A 304 -22.24 30.22 -14.48
N GLU A 305 -21.96 31.35 -15.12
CA GLU A 305 -21.77 32.66 -14.47
C GLU A 305 -22.96 33.11 -13.61
N SER A 306 -24.17 32.66 -13.97
CA SER A 306 -25.38 33.00 -13.20
C SER A 306 -25.61 32.14 -11.97
N MET A 307 -24.92 30.98 -11.88
CA MET A 307 -25.11 29.98 -10.82
C MET A 307 -23.91 29.89 -9.87
N VAL A 308 -22.71 30.22 -10.33
CA VAL A 308 -21.46 30.03 -9.62
C VAL A 308 -20.74 31.35 -9.36
N THR A 309 -20.44 31.61 -8.09
CA THR A 309 -19.61 32.75 -7.65
C THR A 309 -18.26 32.24 -7.19
N ILE A 310 -17.18 32.70 -7.79
CA ILE A 310 -15.79 32.36 -7.40
C ILE A 310 -15.34 33.30 -6.30
N ILE A 311 -14.73 32.71 -5.27
CA ILE A 311 -14.12 33.40 -4.14
C ILE A 311 -12.64 33.03 -4.08
N SER A 312 -11.77 33.98 -4.39
CA SER A 312 -10.31 33.81 -4.27
C SER A 312 -9.88 34.11 -2.84
N SER A 313 -9.93 33.13 -1.96
CA SER A 313 -9.61 33.29 -0.53
C SER A 313 -9.33 31.95 0.13
N ASP A 314 -8.64 31.98 1.26
CA ASP A 314 -8.60 30.86 2.20
C ASP A 314 -9.97 30.70 2.85
N MET A 315 -10.51 29.47 2.82
CA MET A 315 -11.82 29.16 3.41
C MET A 315 -11.90 29.47 4.92
N ARG A 316 -10.79 29.51 5.61
CA ARG A 316 -10.72 29.82 7.05
C ARG A 316 -10.87 31.32 7.34
N CYS A 317 -10.60 32.17 6.36
CA CYS A 317 -10.53 33.63 6.51
C CYS A 317 -11.61 34.41 5.77
N TRP A 318 -12.38 33.76 4.90
CA TRP A 318 -13.44 34.41 4.13
C TRP A 318 -14.68 34.68 4.97
N ASP A 319 -15.35 35.79 4.72
CA ASP A 319 -16.67 36.11 5.27
C ASP A 319 -17.74 35.91 4.22
N ALA A 320 -18.54 34.87 4.39
CA ALA A 320 -19.58 34.51 3.45
C ALA A 320 -20.79 35.47 3.54
N PRO A 321 -21.38 35.88 2.40
CA PRO A 321 -22.56 36.77 2.40
C PRO A 321 -23.83 36.10 2.90
N GLU A 322 -23.89 34.78 2.90
CA GLU A 322 -24.99 33.96 3.37
C GLU A 322 -24.48 32.58 3.82
N LYS A 323 -25.30 31.86 4.56
CA LYS A 323 -24.96 30.52 5.02
C LYS A 323 -25.38 29.44 4.03
N ALA A 324 -24.58 28.39 3.93
CA ALA A 324 -24.80 27.26 3.05
C ALA A 324 -25.72 26.19 3.68
N ASP A 325 -26.50 25.55 2.84
CA ASP A 325 -27.22 24.30 3.15
C ASP A 325 -26.29 23.10 3.09
N ILE A 326 -25.34 23.12 2.13
CA ILE A 326 -24.40 22.03 1.89
C ILE A 326 -22.98 22.62 1.71
N LEU A 327 -22.03 22.06 2.45
CA LEU A 327 -20.60 22.34 2.32
C LEU A 327 -19.92 21.10 1.72
N VAL A 328 -19.26 21.28 0.58
CA VAL A 328 -18.57 20.20 -0.14
C VAL A 328 -17.08 20.48 -0.18
N SER A 329 -16.26 19.49 0.14
CA SER A 329 -14.81 19.59 0.08
C SER A 329 -14.17 18.26 -0.32
N GLU A 330 -13.02 18.31 -0.96
CA GLU A 330 -12.11 17.20 -1.11
C GLU A 330 -10.72 17.69 -0.66
N LEU A 331 -10.41 17.44 0.62
CA LEU A 331 -9.23 17.89 1.35
C LEU A 331 -8.56 16.71 2.05
N LEU A 332 -8.78 15.50 1.52
CA LEU A 332 -8.34 14.26 2.12
C LEU A 332 -6.96 13.86 1.59
N GLY A 333 -6.08 13.46 2.49
CA GLY A 333 -4.82 12.82 2.12
C GLY A 333 -4.87 11.30 2.29
N SER A 334 -3.77 10.63 2.05
CA SER A 334 -3.63 9.16 2.15
C SER A 334 -3.98 8.58 3.53
N PHE A 335 -3.96 9.40 4.57
CA PHE A 335 -4.36 9.07 5.94
C PHE A 335 -5.65 9.79 6.37
N GLY A 336 -6.40 10.30 5.41
CA GLY A 336 -7.62 11.08 5.63
C GLY A 336 -7.31 12.51 6.07
N ASP A 337 -6.83 12.69 7.26
CA ASP A 337 -6.61 13.99 7.91
C ASP A 337 -5.22 14.62 7.67
N ASN A 338 -4.33 13.96 6.94
CA ASN A 338 -2.93 14.38 6.81
C ASN A 338 -2.70 15.58 5.86
N GLU A 339 -3.72 16.06 5.18
CA GLU A 339 -3.71 17.32 4.42
C GLU A 339 -4.49 18.44 5.13
N LEU A 340 -4.76 18.26 6.42
CA LEU A 340 -5.38 19.21 7.33
C LEU A 340 -6.86 19.50 7.05
N SER A 341 -7.58 18.51 6.51
CA SER A 341 -9.04 18.57 6.37
C SER A 341 -9.77 18.98 7.66
N PRO A 342 -9.42 18.46 8.87
CA PRO A 342 -10.08 18.88 10.10
C PRO A 342 -9.95 20.38 10.37
N GLU A 343 -8.75 20.94 10.23
CA GLU A 343 -8.47 22.35 10.50
C GLU A 343 -9.15 23.28 9.48
N CYS A 344 -9.15 22.86 8.22
CA CYS A 344 -9.84 23.59 7.15
C CYS A 344 -11.35 23.62 7.37
N LEU A 345 -11.94 22.47 7.69
CA LEU A 345 -13.39 22.34 7.87
C LEU A 345 -13.89 22.97 9.19
N ASP A 346 -13.07 22.98 10.24
CA ASP A 346 -13.38 23.75 11.46
C ASP A 346 -13.50 25.25 11.15
N GLY A 347 -12.65 25.77 10.27
CA GLY A 347 -12.74 27.15 9.80
C GLY A 347 -13.95 27.40 8.91
N ALA A 348 -14.25 26.48 7.99
CA ALA A 348 -15.31 26.63 7.01
C ALA A 348 -16.72 26.32 7.55
N GLN A 349 -16.87 25.48 8.58
CA GLN A 349 -18.17 25.09 9.15
C GLN A 349 -18.99 26.28 9.68
N ARG A 350 -18.37 27.41 9.98
CA ARG A 350 -19.09 28.65 10.35
C ARG A 350 -20.02 29.17 9.26
N PHE A 351 -19.80 28.74 8.01
CA PHE A 351 -20.65 29.09 6.87
C PHE A 351 -21.88 28.19 6.75
N LEU A 352 -21.91 27.03 7.44
CA LEU A 352 -23.05 26.14 7.43
C LEU A 352 -24.21 26.70 8.26
N LYS A 353 -25.43 26.43 7.78
CA LYS A 353 -26.63 26.53 8.60
C LYS A 353 -26.59 25.51 9.74
N PRO A 354 -27.34 25.70 10.82
CA PRO A 354 -27.36 24.74 11.95
C PRO A 354 -27.73 23.31 11.55
N ASP A 355 -28.57 23.15 10.53
CA ASP A 355 -28.99 21.88 9.92
C ASP A 355 -28.24 21.58 8.62
N GLY A 356 -27.16 22.28 8.35
CA GLY A 356 -26.35 22.15 7.16
C GLY A 356 -25.62 20.81 7.07
N ILE A 357 -25.39 20.34 5.86
CA ILE A 357 -24.73 19.07 5.54
C ILE A 357 -23.29 19.32 5.13
N SER A 358 -22.33 18.61 5.74
CA SER A 358 -20.95 18.54 5.26
C SER A 358 -20.72 17.27 4.45
N ILE A 359 -20.07 17.41 3.30
CA ILE A 359 -19.61 16.32 2.43
C ILE A 359 -18.10 16.49 2.21
N PRO A 360 -17.27 15.61 2.81
CA PRO A 360 -17.59 14.42 3.60
C PRO A 360 -18.20 14.76 4.96
N SER A 361 -19.03 13.82 5.46
CA SER A 361 -19.62 13.90 6.81
C SER A 361 -18.67 13.36 7.88
N SER A 362 -17.82 12.42 7.54
CA SER A 362 -16.78 11.87 8.42
C SER A 362 -15.71 11.15 7.63
N TYR A 363 -14.56 10.97 8.24
CA TYR A 363 -13.50 10.08 7.72
C TYR A 363 -12.70 9.49 8.88
N THR A 364 -12.17 8.31 8.63
CA THR A 364 -11.44 7.49 9.62
C THR A 364 -10.12 7.05 9.03
N SER A 365 -9.07 7.17 9.80
CA SER A 365 -7.73 6.70 9.48
C SER A 365 -7.50 5.31 10.07
N PHE A 366 -6.78 4.45 9.34
CA PHE A 366 -6.47 3.08 9.75
C PHE A 366 -4.98 2.83 9.66
N ILE A 367 -4.45 1.98 10.54
CA ILE A 367 -3.07 1.49 10.45
C ILE A 367 -3.00 -0.03 10.54
N GLN A 368 -1.91 -0.58 10.00
CA GLN A 368 -1.65 -2.01 9.91
C GLN A 368 -0.13 -2.25 10.02
N PRO A 369 0.35 -3.16 10.90
CA PRO A 369 1.77 -3.48 10.98
C PRO A 369 2.22 -4.24 9.74
N VAL A 370 3.41 -3.91 9.25
CA VAL A 370 3.96 -4.52 8.02
C VAL A 370 5.43 -4.90 8.14
N THR A 371 5.77 -6.01 7.46
CA THR A 371 7.15 -6.31 7.06
C THR A 371 7.41 -5.67 5.71
N ALA A 372 8.42 -4.81 5.62
CA ALA A 372 8.74 -4.03 4.42
C ALA A 372 10.26 -3.77 4.32
N SER A 373 11.04 -4.83 4.13
CA SER A 373 12.51 -4.75 4.10
C SER A 373 13.02 -3.80 3.04
N LYS A 374 12.39 -3.77 1.85
CA LYS A 374 12.78 -2.86 0.77
C LYS A 374 12.63 -1.40 1.17
N LEU A 375 11.46 -1.01 1.68
CA LEU A 375 11.18 0.37 2.10
C LEU A 375 12.13 0.81 3.23
N HIS A 376 12.37 -0.07 4.20
CA HIS A 376 13.30 0.21 5.28
C HIS A 376 14.74 0.44 4.78
N ASN A 377 15.21 -0.38 3.83
CA ASN A 377 16.52 -0.23 3.24
C ASN A 377 16.65 1.05 2.40
N ASP A 378 15.61 1.41 1.65
CA ASP A 378 15.57 2.65 0.88
C ASP A 378 15.67 3.88 1.80
N ILE A 379 14.95 3.88 2.92
CA ILE A 379 15.02 4.94 3.94
C ILE A 379 16.42 4.98 4.58
N LYS A 380 16.96 3.81 4.96
CA LYS A 380 18.31 3.68 5.56
C LYS A 380 19.42 4.23 4.64
N ALA A 381 19.24 4.14 3.32
CA ALA A 381 20.20 4.63 2.34
C ALA A 381 20.42 6.16 2.39
N HIS A 382 19.46 6.92 2.89
CA HIS A 382 19.60 8.37 3.09
C HIS A 382 20.59 8.74 4.20
N LYS A 383 20.91 7.81 5.12
CA LYS A 383 21.85 8.00 6.25
C LYS A 383 21.45 9.15 7.21
N ASP A 384 20.21 9.56 7.17
CA ASP A 384 19.64 10.58 8.04
C ASP A 384 18.44 10.01 8.79
N ILE A 385 18.44 10.15 10.11
CA ILE A 385 17.39 9.64 10.99
C ILE A 385 16.04 10.31 10.73
N ALA A 386 16.04 11.55 10.21
CA ALA A 386 14.82 12.27 9.88
C ALA A 386 13.93 11.50 8.89
N HIS A 387 14.52 10.73 7.99
CA HIS A 387 13.76 9.90 7.06
C HIS A 387 13.02 8.74 7.73
N PHE A 388 13.48 8.26 8.89
CA PHE A 388 12.76 7.30 9.73
C PHE A 388 11.67 7.93 10.61
N GLU A 389 11.57 9.25 10.61
CA GLU A 389 10.56 10.03 11.32
C GLU A 389 9.61 10.78 10.38
N THR A 390 9.67 10.44 9.11
CA THR A 390 8.83 10.98 8.04
C THR A 390 7.81 9.92 7.61
N ALA A 391 6.56 10.33 7.47
CA ALA A 391 5.54 9.51 6.82
C ALA A 391 5.67 9.65 5.30
N TYR A 392 5.64 8.54 4.57
CA TYR A 392 5.77 8.52 3.10
C TYR A 392 4.52 7.98 2.44
N VAL A 393 4.07 8.63 1.36
CA VAL A 393 3.06 8.05 0.47
C VAL A 393 3.74 7.03 -0.44
N VAL A 394 3.17 5.82 -0.54
CA VAL A 394 3.80 4.72 -1.29
C VAL A 394 2.78 3.69 -1.78
N LYS A 395 2.88 3.30 -3.05
CA LYS A 395 2.18 2.11 -3.57
C LYS A 395 2.85 0.86 -3.01
N LEU A 396 2.29 0.28 -1.97
CA LEU A 396 2.82 -0.91 -1.30
C LEU A 396 2.77 -2.13 -2.21
N HIS A 397 3.90 -2.76 -2.47
CA HIS A 397 4.02 -3.95 -3.32
C HIS A 397 4.78 -5.08 -2.63
N ARG A 398 6.07 -4.90 -2.33
CA ARG A 398 6.90 -5.90 -1.62
C ARG A 398 6.76 -5.75 -0.11
N VAL A 399 5.55 -6.00 0.36
CA VAL A 399 5.16 -5.81 1.75
C VAL A 399 4.33 -7.00 2.23
N ALA A 400 4.63 -7.52 3.41
CA ALA A 400 3.78 -8.48 4.11
C ALA A 400 2.94 -7.74 5.16
N ARG A 401 1.62 -7.84 5.05
CA ARG A 401 0.67 -7.33 6.04
C ARG A 401 0.54 -8.35 7.16
N LEU A 402 0.83 -7.93 8.39
CA LEU A 402 0.98 -8.85 9.51
C LEU A 402 -0.30 -9.07 10.32
N ALA A 403 -1.23 -8.12 10.25
CA ALA A 403 -2.53 -8.21 10.91
C ALA A 403 -3.55 -7.37 10.13
N PRO A 404 -4.86 -7.53 10.36
CA PRO A 404 -5.88 -6.65 9.79
C PRO A 404 -5.67 -5.19 10.20
N PRO A 405 -6.05 -4.20 9.35
CA PRO A 405 -5.99 -2.80 9.72
C PRO A 405 -6.99 -2.49 10.85
N GLN A 406 -6.62 -1.54 11.71
CA GLN A 406 -7.48 -1.05 12.80
C GLN A 406 -7.61 0.47 12.72
N GLU A 407 -8.77 0.97 13.13
CA GLU A 407 -9.07 2.39 13.24
C GLU A 407 -8.14 3.08 14.24
N VAL A 408 -7.60 4.24 13.85
CA VAL A 408 -6.71 5.02 14.71
C VAL A 408 -7.26 6.40 15.03
N PHE A 409 -7.73 7.17 14.04
CA PHE A 409 -8.35 8.47 14.24
C PHE A 409 -9.63 8.59 13.44
N SER A 410 -10.62 9.32 14.01
CA SER A 410 -11.86 9.64 13.31
C SER A 410 -12.22 11.10 13.50
N PHE A 411 -12.79 11.70 12.45
CA PHE A 411 -13.27 13.07 12.42
C PHE A 411 -14.66 13.11 11.79
N ALA A 412 -15.56 13.91 12.38
CA ALA A 412 -16.91 14.12 11.88
C ALA A 412 -17.17 15.61 11.67
N HIS A 413 -17.91 15.94 10.63
CA HIS A 413 -18.21 17.32 10.22
C HIS A 413 -19.70 17.50 9.92
N PRO A 414 -20.30 18.64 10.30
CA PRO A 414 -19.70 19.69 11.11
C PRO A 414 -19.52 19.28 12.58
N ASN A 415 -18.54 19.87 13.26
CA ASN A 415 -18.33 19.66 14.70
C ASN A 415 -18.43 20.99 15.44
N PHE A 416 -19.61 21.31 15.96
CA PHE A 416 -19.87 22.55 16.67
C PHE A 416 -19.59 22.47 18.19
N SER A 417 -18.93 21.40 18.66
CA SER A 417 -18.57 21.29 20.08
C SER A 417 -17.59 22.38 20.49
N PRO A 418 -17.87 23.17 21.54
CA PRO A 418 -16.97 24.24 22.00
C PRO A 418 -15.65 23.71 22.59
N LYS A 419 -15.57 22.42 22.87
CA LYS A 419 -14.37 21.72 23.34
C LYS A 419 -13.73 20.87 22.25
N ALA A 420 -14.13 21.05 20.99
CA ALA A 420 -13.54 20.32 19.89
C ALA A 420 -12.03 20.58 19.80
N THR A 421 -11.28 19.51 19.67
CA THR A 421 -9.84 19.58 19.40
C THR A 421 -9.51 18.55 18.32
N ASN A 422 -8.53 18.87 17.49
CA ASN A 422 -8.02 17.96 16.46
C ASN A 422 -6.83 17.12 16.95
N GLN A 423 -6.42 17.29 18.21
CA GLN A 423 -5.48 16.37 18.84
C GLN A 423 -6.14 15.00 19.02
N ARG A 424 -5.38 13.93 18.73
CA ARG A 424 -5.82 12.55 18.90
C ARG A 424 -4.73 11.73 19.54
N TYR A 425 -5.14 10.73 20.26
CA TYR A 425 -4.28 9.68 20.79
C TYR A 425 -5.02 8.35 20.75
N THR A 426 -4.34 7.34 20.27
CA THR A 426 -4.90 5.97 20.23
C THR A 426 -3.81 4.96 20.57
N LYS A 427 -4.19 4.00 21.40
CA LYS A 427 -3.44 2.80 21.71
C LYS A 427 -4.10 1.64 20.98
N LEU A 428 -3.34 0.90 20.18
CA LEU A 428 -3.82 -0.26 19.43
C LEU A 428 -3.00 -1.50 19.79
N GLN A 429 -3.66 -2.64 19.72
CA GLN A 429 -3.04 -3.94 19.87
C GLN A 429 -3.41 -4.82 18.67
N PHE A 430 -2.39 -5.37 18.01
CA PHE A 430 -2.55 -6.28 16.88
C PHE A 430 -2.11 -7.67 17.27
N GLU A 431 -2.91 -8.66 16.88
CA GLU A 431 -2.59 -10.07 17.01
C GLU A 431 -2.18 -10.61 15.63
N LEU A 432 -1.08 -11.37 15.59
CA LEU A 432 -0.71 -12.07 14.36
C LEU A 432 -1.71 -13.18 14.05
N PRO A 433 -2.07 -13.42 12.78
CA PRO A 433 -2.87 -14.58 12.42
C PRO A 433 -2.21 -15.88 12.90
N GLN A 434 -3.06 -16.85 13.25
CA GLN A 434 -2.58 -18.17 13.68
C GLN A 434 -1.59 -18.77 12.66
N ASP A 435 -0.58 -19.48 13.13
CA ASP A 435 0.46 -20.13 12.33
C ASP A 435 1.30 -19.15 11.47
N THR A 436 1.31 -17.86 11.76
CA THR A 436 2.20 -16.91 11.09
C THR A 436 3.66 -17.19 11.45
N GLY A 437 3.92 -17.54 12.70
CA GLY A 437 5.27 -17.61 13.27
C GLY A 437 5.80 -16.23 13.64
N SER A 438 7.07 -16.16 14.00
CA SER A 438 7.73 -14.89 14.30
C SER A 438 7.91 -14.03 13.06
N CYS A 439 7.95 -12.71 13.22
CA CYS A 439 8.11 -11.77 12.11
C CYS A 439 8.88 -10.52 12.51
N LEU A 440 9.16 -9.65 11.55
CA LEU A 440 9.82 -8.38 11.75
C LEU A 440 8.91 -7.23 11.30
N VAL A 441 8.58 -6.32 12.21
CA VAL A 441 7.83 -5.10 11.90
C VAL A 441 8.81 -4.01 11.49
N HIS A 442 8.67 -3.50 10.27
CA HIS A 442 9.46 -2.39 9.75
C HIS A 442 8.75 -1.03 9.90
N GLY A 443 7.44 -1.05 10.11
CA GLY A 443 6.60 0.12 10.24
C GLY A 443 5.12 -0.21 10.10
N PHE A 444 4.32 0.82 9.87
CA PHE A 444 2.88 0.73 9.75
C PHE A 444 2.41 1.30 8.42
N ALA A 445 1.57 0.55 7.71
CA ALA A 445 0.84 1.07 6.57
C ALA A 445 -0.41 1.80 7.07
N GLY A 446 -0.67 2.98 6.53
CA GLY A 446 -1.83 3.80 6.87
C GLY A 446 -2.78 3.94 5.69
N TYR A 447 -4.06 4.01 5.99
CA TYR A 447 -5.17 4.08 5.05
C TYR A 447 -6.25 5.02 5.57
N PHE A 448 -7.25 5.33 4.75
CA PHE A 448 -8.45 6.00 5.20
C PHE A 448 -9.71 5.44 4.54
N ASP A 449 -10.84 5.68 5.16
CA ASP A 449 -12.18 5.57 4.61
C ASP A 449 -12.99 6.82 4.98
N ALA A 450 -13.72 7.38 4.04
CA ALA A 450 -14.52 8.58 4.22
C ALA A 450 -15.98 8.32 3.87
N VAL A 451 -16.87 8.66 4.78
CA VAL A 451 -18.31 8.72 4.51
C VAL A 451 -18.61 10.09 3.94
N LEU A 452 -18.96 10.14 2.66
CA LEU A 452 -19.35 11.38 2.00
C LEU A 452 -20.73 11.83 2.49
N TYR A 453 -21.73 10.97 2.29
CA TYR A 453 -23.08 11.20 2.78
C TYR A 453 -23.85 9.88 2.87
N LYS A 454 -24.45 9.57 4.02
CA LYS A 454 -25.20 8.32 4.29
C LYS A 454 -24.38 7.07 3.91
N ASP A 455 -24.86 6.30 2.95
CA ASP A 455 -24.24 5.08 2.41
C ASP A 455 -23.20 5.33 1.30
N VAL A 456 -22.96 6.57 0.93
CA VAL A 456 -21.95 6.91 -0.08
C VAL A 456 -20.63 7.21 0.60
N HIS A 457 -19.63 6.40 0.30
CA HIS A 457 -18.29 6.55 0.86
C HIS A 457 -17.22 6.31 -0.21
N LEU A 458 -15.99 6.66 0.11
CA LEU A 458 -14.79 6.34 -0.65
C LEU A 458 -13.61 6.13 0.31
N GLY A 459 -12.67 5.31 -0.09
CA GLY A 459 -11.49 5.05 0.73
C GLY A 459 -10.51 4.06 0.10
N ILE A 460 -9.37 3.90 0.76
CA ILE A 460 -8.28 3.01 0.38
C ILE A 460 -7.97 1.96 1.48
N GLU A 461 -8.81 1.86 2.51
CA GLU A 461 -8.72 0.79 3.49
C GLU A 461 -8.91 -0.56 2.76
N PRO A 462 -8.02 -1.56 2.95
CA PRO A 462 -7.99 -2.76 2.10
C PRO A 462 -9.29 -3.57 2.01
N ASN A 463 -10.12 -3.56 3.08
CA ASN A 463 -11.37 -4.33 3.10
C ASN A 463 -12.55 -3.56 2.47
N THR A 464 -12.49 -2.24 2.43
CA THR A 464 -13.57 -1.34 1.97
C THR A 464 -13.14 -0.42 0.83
N CYS A 465 -12.00 -0.70 0.20
CA CYS A 465 -11.44 0.17 -0.83
C CYS A 465 -12.41 0.37 -2.00
N THR A 466 -12.48 1.61 -2.47
CA THR A 466 -13.27 1.98 -3.64
C THR A 466 -12.60 1.45 -4.91
N PRO A 467 -13.26 0.55 -5.67
CA PRO A 467 -12.65 -0.04 -6.87
C PRO A 467 -12.33 1.01 -7.94
N ASN A 468 -11.22 0.84 -8.64
CA ASN A 468 -10.77 1.67 -9.76
C ASN A 468 -10.53 3.16 -9.42
N MET A 469 -10.42 3.50 -8.16
CA MET A 469 -10.00 4.82 -7.69
C MET A 469 -8.47 4.84 -7.52
N PHE A 470 -7.79 5.89 -8.00
CA PHE A 470 -6.32 5.95 -8.02
C PHE A 470 -5.72 7.25 -7.43
N SER A 471 -6.54 8.12 -6.86
CA SER A 471 -6.08 9.41 -6.30
C SER A 471 -5.14 9.26 -5.11
N TRP A 472 -5.19 8.14 -4.38
CA TRP A 472 -4.41 7.95 -3.17
C TRP A 472 -3.72 6.60 -3.13
N PHE A 473 -2.42 6.61 -2.80
CA PHE A 473 -1.69 5.45 -2.32
C PHE A 473 -1.68 5.42 -0.79
N PRO A 474 -1.42 4.27 -0.15
CA PRO A 474 -1.23 4.21 1.29
C PRO A 474 -0.12 5.13 1.79
N ILE A 475 -0.14 5.45 3.08
CA ILE A 475 0.97 6.12 3.77
C ILE A 475 1.76 5.08 4.58
N PHE A 476 3.07 5.27 4.72
CA PHE A 476 3.95 4.39 5.49
C PHE A 476 4.65 5.16 6.59
N PHE A 477 4.46 4.69 7.83
CA PHE A 477 5.13 5.20 9.04
C PHE A 477 6.26 4.25 9.41
N PRO A 478 7.53 4.58 9.13
CA PRO A 478 8.65 3.68 9.36
C PRO A 478 9.02 3.58 10.84
N LEU A 479 9.66 2.47 11.22
CA LEU A 479 10.38 2.33 12.48
C LEU A 479 11.88 2.52 12.22
N ARG A 480 12.59 3.21 13.13
CA ARG A 480 14.05 3.41 13.03
C ARG A 480 14.82 2.10 13.00
N LYS A 481 14.38 1.16 13.79
CA LYS A 481 14.90 -0.21 13.84
C LYS A 481 13.73 -1.17 13.67
N PRO A 482 13.87 -2.16 12.82
CA PRO A 482 12.87 -3.21 12.73
C PRO A 482 12.71 -3.91 14.09
N ILE A 483 11.48 -4.23 14.46
CA ILE A 483 11.16 -4.88 15.73
C ILE A 483 10.82 -6.35 15.49
N TYR A 484 11.55 -7.23 16.17
CA TYR A 484 11.26 -8.65 16.20
C TYR A 484 10.01 -8.91 17.05
N VAL A 485 9.07 -9.62 16.47
CA VAL A 485 7.82 -10.05 17.12
C VAL A 485 7.84 -11.57 17.20
N PRO A 486 7.97 -12.13 18.40
CA PRO A 486 7.85 -13.58 18.62
C PRO A 486 6.46 -14.09 18.16
N SER A 487 6.42 -15.38 17.80
CA SER A 487 5.13 -16.04 17.53
C SER A 487 4.16 -15.83 18.69
N GLU A 488 2.89 -15.58 18.38
CA GLU A 488 1.80 -15.37 19.35
C GLU A 488 1.96 -14.16 20.28
N SER A 489 2.96 -13.30 20.03
CA SER A 489 3.13 -12.07 20.80
C SER A 489 2.31 -10.93 20.18
N PRO A 490 1.61 -10.12 21.00
CA PRO A 490 0.89 -8.97 20.50
C PRO A 490 1.84 -7.84 20.10
N ILE A 491 1.38 -7.02 19.15
CA ILE A 491 2.05 -5.78 18.74
C ILE A 491 1.25 -4.63 19.33
N GLU A 492 1.80 -3.94 20.33
CA GLU A 492 1.19 -2.76 20.92
C GLU A 492 1.82 -1.49 20.33
N VAL A 493 1.00 -0.62 19.74
CA VAL A 493 1.44 0.65 19.16
C VAL A 493 0.64 1.81 19.73
N HIS A 494 1.31 2.93 19.92
CA HIS A 494 0.73 4.20 20.31
C HIS A 494 0.91 5.20 19.18
N PHE A 495 -0.17 5.89 18.84
CA PHE A 495 -0.22 6.92 17.81
C PHE A 495 -0.79 8.22 18.38
N TRP A 496 -0.17 9.33 18.04
CA TRP A 496 -0.59 10.68 18.40
C TRP A 496 -0.71 11.55 17.16
N ARG A 497 -1.78 12.30 17.07
CA ARG A 497 -1.91 13.46 16.22
C ARG A 497 -1.82 14.69 17.08
N CYS A 498 -0.80 15.51 16.85
CA CYS A 498 -0.45 16.66 17.65
C CYS A 498 -0.71 17.94 16.85
N CYS A 499 -1.28 18.96 17.50
CA CYS A 499 -1.59 20.25 16.90
C CYS A 499 -0.87 21.36 17.66
N GLY A 500 -0.09 22.16 16.95
CA GLY A 500 0.52 23.40 17.41
C GLY A 500 -0.14 24.62 16.78
N ALA A 501 0.44 25.81 17.04
CA ALA A 501 -0.08 27.06 16.50
C ALA A 501 0.12 27.21 14.98
N THR A 502 1.17 26.59 14.43
CA THR A 502 1.58 26.75 13.03
C THR A 502 1.74 25.44 12.28
N LYS A 503 1.60 24.32 12.97
CA LYS A 503 1.83 23.00 12.37
C LYS A 503 1.03 21.91 13.06
N VAL A 504 0.77 20.83 12.30
CA VAL A 504 0.21 19.55 12.78
C VAL A 504 1.20 18.46 12.44
N TRP A 505 1.36 17.44 13.31
CA TRP A 505 2.28 16.33 13.06
C TRP A 505 1.79 15.05 13.73
N TYR A 506 2.37 13.93 13.32
CA TYR A 506 2.16 12.62 13.94
C TYR A 506 3.39 12.19 14.72
N GLU A 507 3.13 11.51 15.85
CA GLU A 507 4.14 10.77 16.60
C GLU A 507 3.68 9.33 16.73
N TRP A 508 4.61 8.39 16.72
CA TRP A 508 4.28 6.97 16.87
C TRP A 508 5.36 6.22 17.60
N ALA A 509 4.96 5.19 18.35
CA ALA A 509 5.87 4.29 19.04
C ALA A 509 5.27 2.90 19.13
N LEU A 510 6.08 1.87 18.90
CA LEU A 510 5.77 0.50 19.24
C LEU A 510 6.23 0.27 20.68
N VAL A 511 5.39 -0.36 21.52
CA VAL A 511 5.66 -0.57 22.94
C VAL A 511 5.86 -2.05 23.26
N ALA A 512 5.12 -2.94 22.63
CA ALA A 512 5.27 -4.38 22.76
C ALA A 512 5.41 -5.04 21.37
N PRO A 513 6.18 -6.13 21.27
CA PRO A 513 6.86 -6.91 22.32
C PRO A 513 8.15 -6.26 22.82
N SER A 514 8.68 -5.28 22.12
CA SER A 514 9.89 -4.53 22.52
C SER A 514 9.71 -3.04 22.20
N PRO A 515 10.03 -2.12 23.12
CA PRO A 515 9.78 -0.71 22.92
C PRO A 515 10.68 -0.10 21.85
N SER A 516 10.10 0.77 21.02
CA SER A 516 10.81 1.69 20.15
C SER A 516 10.92 3.06 20.81
N PRO A 517 11.83 3.92 20.36
CA PRO A 517 11.73 5.34 20.66
C PRO A 517 10.43 5.92 20.10
N ILE A 518 9.96 7.04 20.65
CA ILE A 518 8.92 7.85 20.02
C ILE A 518 9.50 8.48 18.76
N HIS A 519 8.86 8.22 17.62
CA HIS A 519 9.24 8.78 16.33
C HIS A 519 8.64 10.17 16.17
N ASN A 520 9.40 11.06 15.55
CA ASN A 520 8.99 12.43 15.19
C ASN A 520 8.50 13.30 16.35
N SER A 521 9.12 13.18 17.53
CA SER A 521 8.76 13.96 18.72
C SER A 521 8.73 15.46 18.43
N ASN A 522 7.64 16.15 18.79
CA ASN A 522 7.36 17.56 18.50
C ASN A 522 7.40 17.94 17.02
N GLY A 523 7.18 16.98 16.12
CA GLY A 523 7.23 17.22 14.68
C GLY A 523 8.58 17.77 14.22
N ARG A 524 9.68 17.21 14.76
CA ARG A 524 11.04 17.69 14.48
C ARG A 524 11.55 17.35 13.08
N SER A 525 11.02 16.27 12.51
CA SER A 525 11.46 15.75 11.20
C SER A 525 10.40 15.89 10.12
N TYR A 526 9.13 15.69 10.47
CA TYR A 526 8.00 15.79 9.55
C TYR A 526 6.80 16.46 10.22
N TRP A 527 6.22 17.45 9.54
CA TRP A 527 5.03 18.17 9.97
C TRP A 527 4.30 18.77 8.76
N VAL A 528 3.04 19.12 8.94
CA VAL A 528 2.21 19.77 7.93
C VAL A 528 1.89 21.19 8.40
N GLY A 529 2.13 22.19 7.55
CA GLY A 529 1.94 23.62 7.86
C GLY A 529 0.47 24.03 7.85
N LEU A 530 0.08 24.89 8.84
CA LEU A 530 -1.25 25.48 8.98
C LEU A 530 -1.43 26.75 8.18
#